data_58b37286d8afb1f18d426a94f4ff075e
#
_entry.id   58b37286d8afb1f18d426a94f4ff075e
#
_cell.length_a   1.000
_cell.length_b   1.000
_cell.length_c   1.000
_cell.angle_alpha   90.00
_cell.angle_beta   90.00
_cell.angle_gamma   90.00
#
_symmetry.space_group_name_H-M   'P 1'
#
loop_
_entity.id
_entity.type
_entity.pdbx_description
1 polymer ?
#
loop_
_entity_poly.entity_id
_entity_poly.type
_entity_poly.pdbx_seq_one_letter_code
_entity_poly.pdbx_strand_id
1 'polypeptide(L)'
;VAIGIAEQFVDYFKRGIARGAVNVPSVAPEVLPKLRPYLTLAERMGRFQAQVLGGALKSVTVEYVGEVSHLSVAPITVAILKGLLSPILEDVINFVNAPIVAKERGIEVKEVKSSDAGDFTSVIRLKVEAGSQTYSLAGTLFHGQEPRIVEINQFQVEVVSEGQMILIDNVDRPGVIGMVGQILGTHDVNIARMQCSRVELGKSALLIIGLDSPLSSSVLDLLKQEKDLLLVRMVDLS
;
A
#
# COMPACT_ATOMS: atom_id res chain seq x y z
N VAL A 1 -18.07 -32.14 -17.92
CA VAL A 1 -16.81 -31.70 -17.29
C VAL A 1 -16.17 -30.59 -18.12
N ALA A 2 -15.94 -30.72 -19.44
CA ALA A 2 -15.25 -29.72 -20.26
C ALA A 2 -15.96 -28.33 -20.29
N ILE A 3 -17.31 -28.34 -20.44
CA ILE A 3 -18.09 -27.08 -20.47
C ILE A 3 -17.97 -26.32 -19.12
N GLY A 4 -18.08 -27.02 -17.99
CA GLY A 4 -17.95 -26.42 -16.67
C GLY A 4 -16.55 -25.85 -16.41
N ILE A 5 -15.49 -26.45 -16.95
CA ILE A 5 -14.12 -25.90 -16.88
C ILE A 5 -14.02 -24.66 -17.76
N ALA A 6 -14.58 -24.66 -18.96
CA ALA A 6 -14.59 -23.49 -19.83
C ALA A 6 -15.35 -22.30 -19.20
N GLU A 7 -16.48 -22.55 -18.55
CA GLU A 7 -17.23 -21.54 -17.78
C GLU A 7 -16.42 -20.99 -16.62
N GLN A 8 -15.67 -21.83 -15.88
CA GLN A 8 -14.78 -21.41 -14.82
C GLN A 8 -13.63 -20.52 -15.34
N PHE A 9 -13.04 -20.83 -16.50
CA PHE A 9 -12.04 -19.98 -17.14
C PHE A 9 -12.63 -18.63 -17.56
N VAL A 10 -13.83 -18.61 -18.15
CA VAL A 10 -14.52 -17.37 -18.54
C VAL A 10 -14.83 -16.51 -17.31
N ASP A 11 -15.30 -17.10 -16.22
CA ASP A 11 -15.55 -16.39 -14.96
C ASP A 11 -14.25 -15.84 -14.35
N TYR A 12 -13.16 -16.62 -14.41
CA TYR A 12 -11.85 -16.17 -13.93
C TYR A 12 -11.31 -14.99 -14.76
N PHE A 13 -11.30 -15.11 -16.11
CA PHE A 13 -10.73 -14.07 -16.97
C PHE A 13 -11.61 -12.82 -17.07
N LYS A 14 -12.93 -12.95 -17.05
CA LYS A 14 -13.85 -11.80 -17.17
C LYS A 14 -14.19 -11.14 -15.83
N ARG A 15 -14.22 -11.92 -14.75
CA ARG A 15 -14.77 -11.47 -13.45
C ARG A 15 -13.77 -11.62 -12.28
N GLY A 16 -12.62 -12.27 -12.49
CA GLY A 16 -11.65 -12.59 -11.44
C GLY A 16 -12.15 -13.63 -10.43
N ILE A 17 -13.19 -14.38 -10.77
CA ILE A 17 -13.82 -15.36 -9.87
C ILE A 17 -13.22 -16.73 -10.11
N ALA A 18 -12.41 -17.22 -9.18
CA ALA A 18 -11.86 -18.58 -9.19
C ALA A 18 -12.82 -19.54 -8.47
N ARG A 19 -13.78 -20.13 -9.19
CA ARG A 19 -14.67 -21.15 -8.63
C ARG A 19 -13.95 -22.50 -8.51
N GLY A 20 -14.00 -23.11 -7.32
CA GLY A 20 -13.43 -24.43 -7.08
C GLY A 20 -11.90 -24.49 -7.09
N ALA A 21 -11.22 -23.39 -6.98
CA ALA A 21 -9.78 -23.37 -6.82
C ALA A 21 -9.39 -23.92 -5.44
N VAL A 22 -8.49 -24.91 -5.43
CA VAL A 22 -8.08 -25.60 -4.20
C VAL A 22 -7.18 -24.72 -3.32
N ASN A 23 -6.48 -23.75 -3.92
CA ASN A 23 -5.45 -22.92 -3.27
C ASN A 23 -5.76 -21.41 -3.27
N VAL A 24 -6.98 -21.00 -3.59
CA VAL A 24 -7.42 -19.60 -3.49
C VAL A 24 -8.52 -19.56 -2.43
N PRO A 25 -8.46 -18.62 -1.47
CA PRO A 25 -9.57 -18.42 -0.53
C PRO A 25 -10.85 -18.19 -1.33
N SER A 26 -11.78 -19.16 -1.34
CA SER A 26 -13.04 -19.02 -2.05
C SER A 26 -13.92 -18.01 -1.32
N VAL A 27 -14.21 -16.90 -1.96
CA VAL A 27 -15.17 -15.92 -1.48
C VAL A 27 -16.51 -16.18 -2.12
N ALA A 28 -17.56 -16.26 -1.30
CA ALA A 28 -18.92 -16.39 -1.82
C ALA A 28 -19.25 -15.18 -2.73
N PRO A 29 -19.89 -15.40 -3.89
CA PRO A 29 -20.18 -14.33 -4.85
C PRO A 29 -20.93 -13.15 -4.25
N GLU A 30 -21.76 -13.38 -3.23
CA GLU A 30 -22.55 -12.37 -2.53
C GLU A 30 -21.68 -11.44 -1.65
N VAL A 31 -20.53 -11.93 -1.19
CA VAL A 31 -19.60 -11.16 -0.33
C VAL A 31 -18.58 -10.38 -1.17
N LEU A 32 -18.34 -10.81 -2.42
CA LEU A 32 -17.32 -10.25 -3.29
C LEU A 32 -17.46 -8.72 -3.53
N PRO A 33 -18.66 -8.15 -3.73
CA PRO A 33 -18.82 -6.70 -3.90
C PRO A 33 -18.35 -5.89 -2.67
N LYS A 34 -18.57 -6.43 -1.46
CA LYS A 34 -18.11 -5.78 -0.21
C LYS A 34 -16.62 -5.95 0.00
N LEU A 35 -16.05 -7.05 -0.46
CA LEU A 35 -14.64 -7.37 -0.26
C LEU A 35 -13.71 -6.69 -1.28
N ARG A 36 -14.19 -6.47 -2.52
CA ARG A 36 -13.38 -5.91 -3.61
C ARG A 36 -12.66 -4.60 -3.26
N PRO A 37 -13.29 -3.57 -2.65
CA PRO A 37 -12.60 -2.35 -2.26
C PRO A 37 -11.46 -2.62 -1.26
N TYR A 38 -11.66 -3.55 -0.31
CA TYR A 38 -10.61 -3.95 0.65
C TYR A 38 -9.46 -4.70 -0.04
N LEU A 39 -9.74 -5.54 -1.05
CA LEU A 39 -8.68 -6.20 -1.82
C LEU A 39 -7.82 -5.18 -2.57
N THR A 40 -8.46 -4.18 -3.17
CA THR A 40 -7.75 -3.08 -3.85
C THR A 40 -6.90 -2.27 -2.87
N LEU A 41 -7.47 -1.89 -1.71
CA LEU A 41 -6.74 -1.18 -0.65
C LEU A 41 -5.53 -2.01 -0.20
N ALA A 42 -5.75 -3.29 0.11
CA ALA A 42 -4.75 -4.21 0.62
C ALA A 42 -3.57 -4.40 -0.36
N GLU A 43 -3.85 -4.62 -1.64
CA GLU A 43 -2.82 -4.76 -2.67
C GLU A 43 -2.00 -3.47 -2.81
N ARG A 44 -2.66 -2.30 -2.81
CA ARG A 44 -2.01 -0.99 -2.87
C ARG A 44 -1.17 -0.70 -1.62
N MET A 45 -1.66 -1.06 -0.42
CA MET A 45 -0.88 -0.95 0.81
C MET A 45 0.38 -1.82 0.76
N GLY A 46 0.27 -3.06 0.30
CA GLY A 46 1.42 -3.93 0.10
C GLY A 46 2.42 -3.35 -0.89
N ARG A 47 1.96 -2.87 -2.04
CA ARG A 47 2.79 -2.24 -3.09
C ARG A 47 3.46 -0.96 -2.61
N PHE A 48 2.74 -0.11 -1.87
CA PHE A 48 3.30 1.08 -1.23
C PHE A 48 4.45 0.69 -0.30
N GLN A 49 4.18 -0.25 0.61
CA GLN A 49 5.14 -0.67 1.62
C GLN A 49 6.41 -1.26 0.97
N ALA A 50 6.28 -2.08 -0.07
CA ALA A 50 7.40 -2.68 -0.79
C ALA A 50 8.39 -1.65 -1.34
N GLN A 51 7.89 -0.48 -1.79
CA GLN A 51 8.70 0.57 -2.41
C GLN A 51 9.39 1.49 -1.40
N VAL A 52 8.96 1.48 -0.14
CA VAL A 52 9.56 2.30 0.93
C VAL A 52 10.44 1.49 1.87
N LEU A 53 10.37 0.16 1.84
CA LEU A 53 11.18 -0.72 2.67
C LEU A 53 12.68 -0.57 2.41
N GLY A 54 13.46 -0.70 3.49
CA GLY A 54 14.92 -0.85 3.43
C GLY A 54 15.33 -2.19 4.03
N GLY A 55 15.90 -3.08 3.20
CA GLY A 55 16.40 -4.38 3.64
C GLY A 55 15.48 -5.57 3.41
N ALA A 56 15.92 -6.76 3.82
CA ALA A 56 15.20 -8.01 3.60
C ALA A 56 13.95 -8.11 4.48
N LEU A 57 12.83 -8.51 3.88
CA LEU A 57 11.56 -8.72 4.55
C LEU A 57 11.62 -9.91 5.50
N LYS A 58 11.21 -9.73 6.76
CA LYS A 58 11.22 -10.74 7.82
C LYS A 58 9.83 -11.15 8.28
N SER A 59 9.00 -10.18 8.58
CA SER A 59 7.64 -10.44 9.08
C SER A 59 6.64 -9.43 8.55
N VAL A 60 5.40 -9.88 8.45
CA VAL A 60 4.23 -9.10 8.04
C VAL A 60 3.12 -9.36 9.05
N THR A 61 2.70 -8.34 9.77
CA THR A 61 1.55 -8.41 10.67
C THR A 61 0.44 -7.55 10.09
N VAL A 62 -0.73 -8.14 9.90
CA VAL A 62 -1.93 -7.44 9.42
C VAL A 62 -2.96 -7.44 10.53
N GLU A 63 -3.35 -6.27 10.97
CA GLU A 63 -4.41 -6.07 11.94
C GLU A 63 -5.68 -5.57 11.23
N TYR A 64 -6.77 -6.29 11.41
CA TYR A 64 -8.09 -5.98 10.88
C TYR A 64 -8.97 -5.43 11.99
N VAL A 65 -9.37 -4.17 11.89
CA VAL A 65 -10.03 -3.45 12.97
C VAL A 65 -11.40 -2.95 12.53
N GLY A 66 -12.41 -3.13 13.39
CA GLY A 66 -13.79 -2.74 13.09
C GLY A 66 -14.52 -3.70 12.17
N GLU A 67 -15.38 -3.21 11.27
CA GLU A 67 -16.24 -4.05 10.43
C GLU A 67 -15.48 -5.03 9.54
N VAL A 68 -14.30 -4.64 9.03
CA VAL A 68 -13.46 -5.52 8.20
C VAL A 68 -13.04 -6.80 8.94
N SER A 69 -12.93 -6.77 10.26
CA SER A 69 -12.57 -7.93 11.08
C SER A 69 -13.62 -9.06 11.04
N HIS A 70 -14.86 -8.73 10.70
CA HIS A 70 -15.97 -9.68 10.56
C HIS A 70 -16.05 -10.31 9.16
N LEU A 71 -15.26 -9.81 8.21
CA LEU A 71 -15.18 -10.39 6.88
C LEU A 71 -14.22 -11.59 6.83
N SER A 72 -14.20 -12.30 5.71
CA SER A 72 -13.13 -13.26 5.40
C SER A 72 -11.85 -12.49 5.11
N VAL A 73 -10.93 -12.41 6.08
CA VAL A 73 -9.72 -11.58 5.98
C VAL A 73 -8.59 -12.25 5.20
N ALA A 74 -8.58 -13.58 5.09
CA ALA A 74 -7.53 -14.30 4.38
C ALA A 74 -7.31 -13.82 2.93
N PRO A 75 -8.34 -13.55 2.11
CA PRO A 75 -8.14 -12.94 0.79
C PRO A 75 -7.48 -11.56 0.83
N ILE A 76 -7.76 -10.77 1.90
CA ILE A 76 -7.18 -9.44 2.09
C ILE A 76 -5.69 -9.57 2.41
N THR A 77 -5.32 -10.51 3.30
CA THR A 77 -3.91 -10.82 3.60
C THR A 77 -3.16 -11.25 2.33
N VAL A 78 -3.78 -12.10 1.50
CA VAL A 78 -3.18 -12.54 0.23
C VAL A 78 -2.97 -11.35 -0.72
N ALA A 79 -3.91 -10.40 -0.79
CA ALA A 79 -3.76 -9.18 -1.58
C ALA A 79 -2.59 -8.31 -1.09
N ILE A 80 -2.43 -8.16 0.23
CA ILE A 80 -1.27 -7.47 0.81
C ILE A 80 0.04 -8.16 0.40
N LEU A 81 0.12 -9.48 0.56
CA LEU A 81 1.32 -10.24 0.20
C LEU A 81 1.64 -10.13 -1.30
N LYS A 82 0.63 -10.23 -2.16
CA LYS A 82 0.79 -10.01 -3.60
C LYS A 82 1.37 -8.61 -3.87
N GLY A 83 0.76 -7.56 -3.33
CA GLY A 83 1.24 -6.19 -3.48
C GLY A 83 2.65 -5.99 -2.96
N LEU A 84 2.98 -6.57 -1.80
CA LEU A 84 4.27 -6.45 -1.14
C LEU A 84 5.39 -7.19 -1.89
N LEU A 85 5.12 -8.38 -2.43
CA LEU A 85 6.14 -9.21 -3.07
C LEU A 85 6.35 -8.85 -4.55
N SER A 86 5.31 -8.40 -5.27
CA SER A 86 5.39 -8.10 -6.70
C SER A 86 6.48 -7.08 -7.09
N PRO A 87 6.70 -5.97 -6.36
CA PRO A 87 7.76 -5.02 -6.69
C PRO A 87 9.17 -5.48 -6.30
N ILE A 88 9.28 -6.48 -5.40
CA ILE A 88 10.56 -6.95 -4.83
C ILE A 88 11.13 -8.12 -5.63
N LEU A 89 10.25 -8.92 -6.27
CA LEU A 89 10.62 -10.16 -6.91
C LEU A 89 10.47 -10.06 -8.43
N GLU A 90 11.36 -10.72 -9.16
CA GLU A 90 11.29 -10.86 -10.62
C GLU A 90 10.20 -11.87 -11.06
N ASP A 91 9.80 -12.77 -10.15
CA ASP A 91 8.77 -13.76 -10.39
C ASP A 91 7.37 -13.13 -10.51
N VAL A 92 6.51 -13.73 -11.33
CA VAL A 92 5.11 -13.30 -11.43
C VAL A 92 4.35 -13.70 -10.18
N ILE A 93 4.09 -12.74 -9.30
CA ILE A 93 3.33 -12.94 -8.07
C ILE A 93 1.84 -12.73 -8.31
N ASN A 94 1.04 -13.68 -7.85
CA ASN A 94 -0.42 -13.68 -7.98
C ASN A 94 -1.10 -14.11 -6.66
N PHE A 95 -2.44 -14.11 -6.63
CA PHE A 95 -3.21 -14.48 -5.44
C PHE A 95 -3.04 -15.95 -5.01
N VAL A 96 -2.56 -16.83 -5.90
CA VAL A 96 -2.34 -18.26 -5.61
C VAL A 96 -0.98 -18.50 -4.97
N ASN A 97 0.07 -17.90 -5.55
CA ASN A 97 1.45 -18.19 -5.15
C ASN A 97 1.99 -17.24 -4.06
N ALA A 98 1.40 -16.05 -3.86
CA ALA A 98 1.93 -15.08 -2.90
C ALA A 98 2.12 -15.66 -1.47
N PRO A 99 1.18 -16.41 -0.87
CA PRO A 99 1.38 -17.02 0.44
C PRO A 99 2.48 -18.10 0.45
N ILE A 100 2.60 -18.85 -0.65
CA ILE A 100 3.61 -19.92 -0.79
C ILE A 100 5.00 -19.29 -0.84
N VAL A 101 5.17 -18.29 -1.71
CA VAL A 101 6.43 -17.56 -1.87
C VAL A 101 6.84 -16.87 -0.56
N ALA A 102 5.90 -16.26 0.16
CA ALA A 102 6.18 -15.67 1.48
C ALA A 102 6.73 -16.74 2.44
N LYS A 103 6.09 -17.90 2.52
CA LYS A 103 6.52 -19.02 3.36
C LYS A 103 7.90 -19.57 2.96
N GLU A 104 8.14 -19.80 1.68
CA GLU A 104 9.42 -20.31 1.16
C GLU A 104 10.58 -19.36 1.43
N ARG A 105 10.31 -18.05 1.48
CA ARG A 105 11.29 -17.02 1.85
C ARG A 105 11.43 -16.80 3.35
N GLY A 106 10.73 -17.58 4.17
CA GLY A 106 10.80 -17.49 5.63
C GLY A 106 10.15 -16.24 6.20
N ILE A 107 9.23 -15.60 5.45
CA ILE A 107 8.49 -14.42 5.90
C ILE A 107 7.38 -14.88 6.85
N GLU A 108 7.44 -14.43 8.10
CA GLU A 108 6.39 -14.72 9.08
C GLU A 108 5.17 -13.83 8.81
N VAL A 109 3.99 -14.43 8.63
CA VAL A 109 2.74 -13.71 8.38
C VAL A 109 1.79 -13.92 9.55
N LYS A 110 1.34 -12.81 10.15
CA LYS A 110 0.41 -12.81 11.29
C LYS A 110 -0.84 -12.01 10.96
N GLU A 111 -2.00 -12.56 11.32
CA GLU A 111 -3.29 -11.87 11.26
C GLU A 111 -3.79 -11.62 12.69
N VAL A 112 -4.21 -10.38 12.94
CA VAL A 112 -4.81 -9.97 14.21
C VAL A 112 -6.18 -9.37 13.91
N LYS A 113 -7.18 -9.65 14.73
CA LYS A 113 -8.52 -9.07 14.61
C LYS A 113 -8.87 -8.31 15.88
N SER A 114 -9.41 -7.11 15.72
CA SER A 114 -9.86 -6.24 16.80
C SER A 114 -11.18 -5.57 16.43
N SER A 115 -12.01 -5.28 17.40
CA SER A 115 -13.28 -4.58 17.20
C SER A 115 -13.17 -3.06 17.40
N ASP A 116 -12.10 -2.59 18.05
CA ASP A 116 -11.92 -1.17 18.37
C ASP A 116 -11.20 -0.44 17.24
N ALA A 117 -11.97 0.17 16.33
CA ALA A 117 -11.48 0.91 15.17
C ALA A 117 -11.20 2.40 15.46
N GLY A 118 -11.39 2.88 16.69
CA GLY A 118 -11.24 4.31 17.04
C GLY A 118 -12.20 5.17 16.21
N ASP A 119 -11.66 6.18 15.54
CA ASP A 119 -12.46 7.14 14.74
C ASP A 119 -12.95 6.59 13.38
N PHE A 120 -12.57 5.37 13.01
CA PHE A 120 -12.92 4.75 11.73
C PHE A 120 -13.91 3.60 11.91
N THR A 121 -14.78 3.37 10.92
CA THR A 121 -15.64 2.18 10.87
C THR A 121 -14.85 0.90 10.64
N SER A 122 -13.79 1.00 9.84
CA SER A 122 -12.89 -0.10 9.47
C SER A 122 -11.50 0.42 9.20
N VAL A 123 -10.47 -0.28 9.71
CA VAL A 123 -9.06 0.00 9.41
C VAL A 123 -8.31 -1.30 9.19
N ILE A 124 -7.45 -1.32 8.18
CA ILE A 124 -6.40 -2.34 8.01
C ILE A 124 -5.09 -1.70 8.41
N ARG A 125 -4.41 -2.25 9.43
CA ARG A 125 -3.06 -1.86 9.80
C ARG A 125 -2.07 -2.90 9.34
N LEU A 126 -1.07 -2.46 8.60
CA LEU A 126 0.01 -3.29 8.07
C LEU A 126 1.30 -2.90 8.78
N LYS A 127 1.89 -3.83 9.51
CA LYS A 127 3.20 -3.69 10.13
C LYS A 127 4.17 -4.65 9.46
N VAL A 128 5.30 -4.14 8.99
CA VAL A 128 6.31 -4.91 8.27
C VAL A 128 7.67 -4.71 8.93
N GLU A 129 8.35 -5.81 9.22
CA GLU A 129 9.73 -5.81 9.69
C GLU A 129 10.66 -6.15 8.53
N ALA A 130 11.58 -5.24 8.21
CA ALA A 130 12.58 -5.43 7.16
C ALA A 130 13.96 -4.93 7.63
N GLY A 131 14.97 -5.77 7.47
CA GLY A 131 16.29 -5.48 8.01
C GLY A 131 16.26 -5.30 9.53
N SER A 132 16.62 -4.12 10.02
CA SER A 132 16.55 -3.72 11.44
C SER A 132 15.43 -2.73 11.74
N GLN A 133 14.57 -2.44 10.77
CA GLN A 133 13.54 -1.41 10.87
C GLN A 133 12.14 -2.02 10.84
N THR A 134 11.21 -1.30 11.46
CA THR A 134 9.78 -1.59 11.42
C THR A 134 9.08 -0.44 10.70
N TYR A 135 8.22 -0.80 9.78
CA TYR A 135 7.40 0.12 9.00
C TYR A 135 5.93 -0.16 9.28
N SER A 136 5.14 0.88 9.44
CA SER A 136 3.70 0.76 9.66
C SER A 136 2.90 1.59 8.66
N LEU A 137 1.74 1.07 8.28
CA LEU A 137 0.81 1.70 7.35
C LEU A 137 -0.61 1.39 7.81
N ALA A 138 -1.49 2.37 7.83
CA ALA A 138 -2.91 2.12 8.03
C ALA A 138 -3.71 2.62 6.83
N GLY A 139 -4.73 1.85 6.46
CA GLY A 139 -5.63 2.20 5.38
C GLY A 139 -7.08 1.91 5.73
N THR A 140 -7.98 2.67 5.12
CA THR A 140 -9.42 2.55 5.28
C THR A 140 -10.15 2.79 3.96
N LEU A 141 -11.46 2.60 3.96
CA LEU A 141 -12.33 2.91 2.83
C LEU A 141 -13.21 4.11 3.18
N PHE A 142 -13.04 5.21 2.44
CA PHE A 142 -13.97 6.34 2.53
C PHE A 142 -15.25 5.97 1.78
N HIS A 143 -16.39 6.30 2.38
CA HIS A 143 -17.71 5.94 1.87
C HIS A 143 -17.87 4.44 1.54
N GLY A 144 -17.07 3.58 2.19
CA GLY A 144 -17.07 2.12 1.98
C GLY A 144 -16.51 1.65 0.63
N GLN A 145 -15.98 2.55 -0.21
CA GLN A 145 -15.57 2.26 -1.59
C GLN A 145 -14.18 2.79 -1.94
N GLU A 146 -13.79 3.94 -1.42
CA GLU A 146 -12.61 4.66 -1.84
C GLU A 146 -11.41 4.34 -0.96
N PRO A 147 -10.39 3.62 -1.46
CA PRO A 147 -9.19 3.32 -0.70
C PRO A 147 -8.41 4.58 -0.32
N ARG A 148 -8.08 4.71 0.96
CA ARG A 148 -7.22 5.77 1.51
C ARG A 148 -6.17 5.18 2.44
N ILE A 149 -4.96 5.68 2.35
CA ILE A 149 -3.93 5.50 3.37
C ILE A 149 -4.13 6.64 4.38
N VAL A 150 -4.27 6.29 5.65
CA VAL A 150 -4.59 7.24 6.72
C VAL A 150 -3.49 7.38 7.76
N GLU A 151 -2.49 6.47 7.74
CA GLU A 151 -1.32 6.56 8.60
C GLU A 151 -0.10 5.98 7.87
N ILE A 152 1.04 6.65 7.97
CA ILE A 152 2.34 6.18 7.50
C ILE A 152 3.31 6.35 8.66
N ASN A 153 3.80 5.23 9.23
CA ASN A 153 4.55 5.21 10.47
C ASN A 153 3.81 5.96 11.59
N GLN A 154 4.34 7.08 12.03
CA GLN A 154 3.76 7.93 13.08
C GLN A 154 2.94 9.11 12.54
N PHE A 155 2.89 9.29 11.22
CA PHE A 155 2.25 10.44 10.59
C PHE A 155 0.81 10.12 10.21
N GLN A 156 -0.14 10.92 10.72
CA GLN A 156 -1.53 10.89 10.26
C GLN A 156 -1.63 11.58 8.91
N VAL A 157 -2.23 10.91 7.94
CA VAL A 157 -2.32 11.37 6.56
C VAL A 157 -3.69 11.04 5.96
N GLU A 158 -4.01 11.62 4.80
CA GLU A 158 -5.15 11.22 3.98
C GLU A 158 -4.70 11.15 2.52
N VAL A 159 -4.21 9.98 2.11
CA VAL A 159 -3.62 9.78 0.79
C VAL A 159 -4.53 8.91 -0.06
N VAL A 160 -4.87 9.40 -1.25
CA VAL A 160 -5.46 8.56 -2.30
C VAL A 160 -4.44 7.53 -2.73
N SER A 161 -4.75 6.25 -2.53
CA SER A 161 -3.81 5.16 -2.78
C SER A 161 -3.74 4.76 -4.26
N GLU A 162 -3.46 5.72 -5.15
CA GLU A 162 -3.37 5.47 -6.60
C GLU A 162 -2.38 6.41 -7.29
N GLY A 163 -1.91 6.01 -8.48
CA GLY A 163 -1.00 6.81 -9.29
C GLY A 163 0.40 6.90 -8.71
N GLN A 164 1.15 7.86 -9.21
CA GLN A 164 2.53 8.10 -8.80
C GLN A 164 2.63 9.20 -7.76
N MET A 165 3.49 9.00 -6.78
CA MET A 165 3.70 9.98 -5.71
C MET A 165 5.15 9.98 -5.24
N ILE A 166 5.58 11.12 -4.70
CA ILE A 166 6.84 11.25 -3.99
C ILE A 166 6.55 11.28 -2.50
N LEU A 167 7.24 10.45 -1.74
CA LEU A 167 7.27 10.46 -0.29
C LEU A 167 8.58 11.11 0.18
N ILE A 168 8.48 12.17 0.96
CA ILE A 168 9.63 12.93 1.47
C ILE A 168 9.53 13.04 2.98
N ASP A 169 10.52 12.51 3.70
CA ASP A 169 10.77 12.86 5.08
C ASP A 169 11.72 14.07 5.10
N ASN A 170 11.33 15.15 5.76
CA ASN A 170 12.08 16.40 5.75
C ASN A 170 12.17 17.06 7.12
N VAL A 171 13.16 17.91 7.28
CA VAL A 171 13.23 18.80 8.45
C VAL A 171 12.05 19.78 8.43
N ASP A 172 11.29 19.85 9.53
CA ASP A 172 10.13 20.76 9.66
C ASP A 172 10.61 22.20 9.87
N ARG A 173 10.83 22.93 8.77
CA ARG A 173 11.22 24.34 8.79
C ARG A 173 10.65 25.13 7.61
N PRO A 174 10.52 26.47 7.77
CA PRO A 174 10.08 27.34 6.67
C PRO A 174 10.97 27.21 5.44
N GLY A 175 10.34 27.26 4.26
CA GLY A 175 11.02 27.24 2.96
C GLY A 175 11.14 25.86 2.32
N VAL A 176 11.07 24.75 3.06
CA VAL A 176 11.25 23.38 2.50
C VAL A 176 10.19 23.06 1.46
N ILE A 177 8.92 23.30 1.73
CA ILE A 177 7.84 23.08 0.76
C ILE A 177 8.02 23.94 -0.50
N GLY A 178 8.40 25.22 -0.30
CA GLY A 178 8.67 26.12 -1.43
C GLY A 178 9.83 25.65 -2.30
N MET A 179 10.92 25.18 -1.70
CA MET A 179 12.08 24.62 -2.39
C MET A 179 11.69 23.37 -3.21
N VAL A 180 10.95 22.43 -2.62
CA VAL A 180 10.46 21.24 -3.35
C VAL A 180 9.56 21.64 -4.51
N GLY A 181 8.61 22.56 -4.28
CA GLY A 181 7.72 23.07 -5.34
C GLY A 181 8.49 23.77 -6.47
N GLN A 182 9.55 24.53 -6.14
CA GLN A 182 10.41 25.19 -7.14
C GLN A 182 11.18 24.17 -7.98
N ILE A 183 11.76 23.13 -7.35
CA ILE A 183 12.49 22.08 -8.08
C ILE A 183 11.54 21.39 -9.07
N LEU A 184 10.36 20.97 -8.61
CA LEU A 184 9.37 20.30 -9.46
C LEU A 184 8.90 21.21 -10.61
N GLY A 185 8.52 22.47 -10.31
CA GLY A 185 8.02 23.41 -11.30
C GLY A 185 9.07 23.82 -12.34
N THR A 186 10.35 23.95 -11.95
CA THR A 186 11.44 24.26 -12.88
C THR A 186 11.70 23.13 -13.90
N HIS A 187 11.28 21.92 -13.56
CA HIS A 187 11.40 20.74 -14.42
C HIS A 187 10.06 20.29 -15.03
N ASP A 188 9.09 21.20 -15.13
CA ASP A 188 7.77 20.98 -15.73
C ASP A 188 6.99 19.81 -15.10
N VAL A 189 7.22 19.52 -13.80
CA VAL A 189 6.51 18.49 -13.07
C VAL A 189 5.32 19.13 -12.35
N ASN A 190 4.10 18.77 -12.77
CA ASN A 190 2.88 19.26 -12.13
C ASN A 190 2.53 18.45 -10.89
N ILE A 191 2.14 19.17 -9.83
CA ILE A 191 1.70 18.62 -8.57
C ILE A 191 0.18 18.48 -8.60
N ALA A 192 -0.31 17.24 -8.65
CA ALA A 192 -1.75 16.96 -8.61
C ALA A 192 -2.33 17.12 -7.20
N ARG A 193 -1.58 16.66 -6.19
CA ARG A 193 -1.98 16.72 -4.78
C ARG A 193 -0.74 16.88 -3.92
N MET A 194 -0.89 17.57 -2.81
CA MET A 194 0.19 17.71 -1.82
C MET A 194 -0.39 17.63 -0.42
N GLN A 195 0.24 16.83 0.43
CA GLN A 195 -0.09 16.75 1.84
C GLN A 195 1.18 16.82 2.67
N CYS A 196 1.15 17.61 3.74
CA CYS A 196 2.21 17.69 4.72
C CYS A 196 1.64 17.27 6.09
N SER A 197 2.33 16.36 6.75
CA SER A 197 2.00 15.90 8.09
C SER A 197 3.22 16.01 8.99
N ARG A 198 2.99 16.35 10.27
CA ARG A 198 4.04 16.38 11.30
C ARG A 198 3.51 15.80 12.59
N VAL A 199 4.38 15.18 13.38
CA VAL A 199 4.05 14.68 14.72
C VAL A 199 4.38 15.73 15.76
N GLU A 200 5.52 16.39 15.62
CA GLU A 200 6.02 17.37 16.58
C GLU A 200 6.66 18.55 15.84
N LEU A 201 6.38 19.76 16.33
CA LEU A 201 6.91 21.00 15.75
C LEU A 201 8.44 21.02 15.75
N GLY A 202 9.03 21.32 14.59
CA GLY A 202 10.48 21.54 14.45
C GLY A 202 11.33 20.25 14.41
N LYS A 203 10.73 19.06 14.37
CA LYS A 203 11.46 17.78 14.22
C LYS A 203 11.47 17.35 12.76
N SER A 204 10.64 16.40 12.40
CA SER A 204 10.48 15.96 11.02
C SER A 204 9.04 16.09 10.55
N ALA A 205 8.87 16.29 9.26
CA ALA A 205 7.59 16.32 8.59
C ALA A 205 7.61 15.33 7.43
N LEU A 206 6.47 14.76 7.15
CA LEU A 206 6.23 13.89 6.01
C LEU A 206 5.47 14.69 4.94
N LEU A 207 6.09 14.83 3.77
CA LEU A 207 5.48 15.44 2.60
C LEU A 207 5.16 14.36 1.59
N ILE A 208 3.91 14.31 1.13
CA ILE A 208 3.42 13.37 0.12
C ILE A 208 2.91 14.18 -1.05
N ILE A 209 3.48 13.94 -2.23
CA ILE A 209 3.18 14.68 -3.44
C ILE A 209 2.73 13.72 -4.52
N GLY A 210 1.44 13.75 -4.88
CA GLY A 210 0.90 13.06 -6.04
C GLY A 210 1.23 13.81 -7.32
N LEU A 211 1.65 13.08 -8.35
CA LEU A 211 2.10 13.62 -9.62
C LEU A 211 1.15 13.26 -10.76
N ASP A 212 1.02 14.16 -11.75
CA ASP A 212 0.25 13.91 -12.97
C ASP A 212 1.04 13.13 -14.03
N SER A 213 2.37 13.10 -13.89
CA SER A 213 3.27 12.43 -14.84
C SER A 213 4.46 11.79 -14.13
N PRO A 214 5.10 10.78 -14.75
CA PRO A 214 6.28 10.14 -14.19
C PRO A 214 7.42 11.14 -13.93
N LEU A 215 8.03 11.03 -12.75
CA LEU A 215 9.21 11.82 -12.39
C LEU A 215 10.45 11.22 -13.04
N SER A 216 11.28 12.08 -13.67
CA SER A 216 12.58 11.63 -14.19
C SER A 216 13.55 11.32 -13.05
N SER A 217 14.46 10.38 -13.27
CA SER A 217 15.50 10.03 -12.30
C SER A 217 16.38 11.24 -11.94
N SER A 218 16.65 12.13 -12.89
CA SER A 218 17.42 13.36 -12.65
C SER A 218 16.76 14.30 -11.64
N VAL A 219 15.45 14.50 -11.72
CA VAL A 219 14.71 15.34 -10.77
C VAL A 219 14.63 14.67 -9.40
N LEU A 220 14.45 13.35 -9.38
CA LEU A 220 14.49 12.58 -8.12
C LEU A 220 15.85 12.72 -7.43
N ASP A 221 16.94 12.68 -8.19
CA ASP A 221 18.30 12.81 -7.66
C ASP A 221 18.60 14.24 -7.19
N LEU A 222 18.06 15.27 -7.85
CA LEU A 222 18.11 16.65 -7.36
C LEU A 222 17.44 16.77 -5.99
N LEU A 223 16.22 16.23 -5.83
CA LEU A 223 15.55 16.23 -4.54
C LEU A 223 16.37 15.52 -3.46
N LYS A 224 16.98 14.38 -3.77
CA LYS A 224 17.82 13.62 -2.81
C LYS A 224 19.09 14.36 -2.39
N GLN A 225 19.58 15.33 -3.18
CA GLN A 225 20.76 16.14 -2.84
C GLN A 225 20.45 17.28 -1.86
N GLU A 226 19.17 17.62 -1.69
CA GLU A 226 18.76 18.68 -0.78
C GLU A 226 18.93 18.25 0.68
N LYS A 227 19.75 18.99 1.42
CA LYS A 227 20.15 18.65 2.80
C LYS A 227 19.00 18.58 3.81
N ASP A 228 17.89 19.25 3.52
CA ASP A 228 16.71 19.28 4.39
C ASP A 228 15.73 18.16 4.11
N LEU A 229 15.94 17.40 3.04
CA LEU A 229 15.18 16.21 2.69
C LEU A 229 15.93 14.96 3.18
N LEU A 230 15.45 14.40 4.30
CA LEU A 230 16.09 13.28 4.99
C LEU A 230 15.92 11.96 4.24
N LEU A 231 14.78 11.81 3.57
CA LEU A 231 14.44 10.67 2.74
C LEU A 231 13.58 11.12 1.57
N VAL A 232 13.89 10.65 0.36
CA VAL A 232 13.05 10.85 -0.83
C VAL A 232 12.82 9.51 -1.49
N ARG A 233 11.56 9.12 -1.66
CA ARG A 233 11.15 7.86 -2.30
C ARG A 233 10.07 8.15 -3.33
N MET A 234 10.20 7.50 -4.49
CA MET A 234 9.12 7.40 -5.47
C MET A 234 8.26 6.19 -5.15
N VAL A 235 6.95 6.36 -5.21
CA VAL A 235 5.97 5.28 -5.02
C VAL A 235 5.01 5.29 -6.21
N ASP A 236 4.83 4.14 -6.84
CA ASP A 236 3.92 3.92 -7.96
C ASP A 236 2.85 2.90 -7.58
N LEU A 237 1.59 3.35 -7.54
CA LEU A 237 0.40 2.55 -7.22
C LEU A 237 -0.55 2.38 -8.44
N SER A 238 -0.03 2.63 -9.64
CA SER A 238 -0.78 2.42 -10.88
C SER A 238 -1.14 0.97 -11.12
#